data_ba76c29ac4928e45f1318a060eef95db
#
_entry.id   ba76c29ac4928e45f1318a060eef95db
#
_cell.length_a   1.000
_cell.length_b   1.000
_cell.length_c   1.000
_cell.angle_alpha   90.00
_cell.angle_beta   90.00
_cell.angle_gamma   90.00
#
_symmetry.space_group_name_H-M   'P 1'
#
loop_
_entity.id
_entity.type
_entity.pdbx_description
1 polymer ?
#
loop_
_entity_poly.entity_id
_entity_poly.type
_entity_poly.pdbx_seq_one_letter_code
_entity_poly.pdbx_strand_id
1 'polypeptide(L)'
;MSRENVELVRNLSEHFVATGEPAWDMLHEHVEVRDHDIMDGREYRGHADVRRWLFEDWASAWSAYSAEPEEFIDVDDERVISVSRVKATGRSSGAEMERQDAIVYVVRDRQIVRVDYYNSKQQALEAVGLSE
;
A
#
# COMPACT_ATOMS: atom_id res chain seq x y z
N MET A 1 -18.21 -8.89 3.18
CA MET A 1 -18.06 -9.72 1.98
C MET A 1 -16.84 -9.29 1.21
N SER A 2 -16.09 -10.25 0.68
CA SER A 2 -14.80 -9.98 0.04
C SER A 2 -14.90 -9.04 -1.16
N ARG A 3 -15.96 -9.15 -1.96
CA ARG A 3 -16.16 -8.27 -3.11
C ARG A 3 -16.27 -6.80 -2.71
N GLU A 4 -16.94 -6.54 -1.60
CA GLU A 4 -17.06 -5.17 -1.09
C GLU A 4 -15.70 -4.65 -0.63
N ASN A 5 -14.88 -5.52 -0.05
CA ASN A 5 -13.54 -5.15 0.39
C ASN A 5 -12.64 -4.83 -0.81
N VAL A 6 -12.74 -5.61 -1.89
CA VAL A 6 -12.00 -5.33 -3.12
C VAL A 6 -12.38 -3.95 -3.67
N GLU A 7 -13.68 -3.64 -3.70
CA GLU A 7 -14.15 -2.33 -4.19
C GLU A 7 -13.67 -1.19 -3.29
N LEU A 8 -13.66 -1.41 -1.98
CA LEU A 8 -13.17 -0.40 -1.04
C LEU A 8 -11.69 -0.10 -1.28
N VAL A 9 -10.87 -1.14 -1.44
CA VAL A 9 -9.44 -1.00 -1.70
C VAL A 9 -9.20 -0.35 -3.06
N ARG A 10 -9.99 -0.72 -4.07
CA ARG A 10 -9.92 -0.09 -5.39
C ARG A 10 -10.20 1.42 -5.29
N ASN A 11 -11.24 1.79 -4.58
CA ASN A 11 -11.59 3.20 -4.39
C ASN A 11 -10.50 3.96 -3.63
N LEU A 12 -9.91 3.34 -2.61
CA LEU A 12 -8.80 3.91 -1.88
C LEU A 12 -7.60 4.18 -2.80
N SER A 13 -7.26 3.19 -3.64
CA SER A 13 -6.15 3.29 -4.58
C SER A 13 -6.40 4.40 -5.61
N GLU A 14 -7.59 4.44 -6.19
CA GLU A 14 -7.94 5.45 -7.18
C GLU A 14 -7.92 6.86 -6.58
N HIS A 15 -8.38 7.01 -5.36
CA HIS A 15 -8.35 8.29 -4.65
C HIS A 15 -6.91 8.78 -4.47
N PHE A 16 -6.02 7.88 -4.04
CA PHE A 16 -4.61 8.24 -3.86
C PHE A 16 -3.95 8.65 -5.17
N VAL A 17 -4.20 7.89 -6.24
CA VAL A 17 -3.64 8.22 -7.56
C VAL A 17 -4.15 9.57 -8.06
N ALA A 18 -5.43 9.86 -7.83
CA ALA A 18 -6.05 11.10 -8.30
C ALA A 18 -5.64 12.34 -7.51
N THR A 19 -5.41 12.20 -6.20
CA THR A 19 -5.22 13.35 -5.30
C THR A 19 -3.85 13.42 -4.64
N GLY A 20 -3.10 12.31 -4.60
CA GLY A 20 -1.85 12.22 -3.85
C GLY A 20 -2.05 12.10 -2.35
N GLU A 21 -3.29 12.01 -1.89
CA GLU A 21 -3.65 11.88 -0.47
C GLU A 21 -4.42 10.59 -0.25
N PRO A 22 -4.20 9.89 0.88
CA PRO A 22 -5.04 8.77 1.24
C PRO A 22 -6.49 9.22 1.50
N ALA A 23 -7.43 8.30 1.33
CA ALA A 23 -8.80 8.53 1.78
C ALA A 23 -8.85 8.29 3.28
N TRP A 24 -8.56 9.31 4.07
CA TRP A 24 -8.35 9.21 5.51
C TRP A 24 -9.55 8.60 6.25
N ASP A 25 -10.76 8.86 5.80
CA ASP A 25 -11.96 8.30 6.42
C ASP A 25 -12.14 6.80 6.17
N MET A 26 -11.43 6.24 5.19
CA MET A 26 -11.39 4.79 4.97
C MET A 26 -10.34 4.10 5.83
N LEU A 27 -9.46 4.85 6.48
CA LEU A 27 -8.44 4.32 7.36
C LEU A 27 -8.90 4.43 8.81
N HIS A 28 -8.86 3.32 9.53
CA HIS A 28 -9.20 3.31 10.95
C HIS A 28 -8.28 4.26 11.72
N GLU A 29 -8.77 4.88 12.78
CA GLU A 29 -7.97 5.83 13.57
C GLU A 29 -6.71 5.20 14.18
N HIS A 30 -6.72 3.88 14.38
CA HIS A 30 -5.59 3.13 14.89
C HIS A 30 -4.96 2.22 13.84
N VAL A 31 -5.08 2.57 12.55
CA VAL A 31 -4.54 1.76 11.46
C VAL A 31 -3.06 1.48 11.69
N GLU A 32 -2.67 0.22 11.46
CA GLU A 32 -1.27 -0.20 11.54
C GLU A 32 -0.70 -0.34 10.15
N VAL A 33 0.49 0.22 9.94
CA VAL A 33 1.21 0.08 8.67
C VAL A 33 2.58 -0.52 8.96
N ARG A 34 2.95 -1.54 8.20
CA ARG A 34 4.28 -2.11 8.21
C ARG A 34 4.87 -1.99 6.83
N ASP A 35 6.02 -1.32 6.74
CA ASP A 35 6.73 -1.15 5.48
C ASP A 35 7.86 -2.17 5.40
N HIS A 36 7.62 -3.24 4.65
CA HIS A 36 8.58 -4.34 4.48
C HIS A 36 9.64 -4.04 3.43
N ASP A 37 9.52 -2.90 2.73
CA ASP A 37 10.50 -2.45 1.76
C ASP A 37 11.68 -1.74 2.44
N ILE A 38 11.50 -1.29 3.67
CA ILE A 38 12.56 -0.67 4.46
C ILE A 38 13.31 -1.77 5.22
N MET A 39 14.65 -1.70 5.20
CA MET A 39 15.53 -2.76 5.72
C MET A 39 15.17 -3.23 7.14
N ASP A 40 14.76 -2.32 8.01
CA ASP A 40 14.46 -2.65 9.40
C ASP A 40 12.99 -2.94 9.66
N GLY A 41 12.15 -2.92 8.62
CA GLY A 41 10.73 -3.22 8.75
C GLY A 41 10.01 -2.27 9.71
N ARG A 42 9.88 -1.01 9.35
CA ARG A 42 9.26 -0.02 10.23
C ARG A 42 7.76 -0.20 10.39
N GLU A 43 7.29 0.09 11.58
CA GLU A 43 5.88 0.08 11.92
C GLU A 43 5.37 1.50 12.20
N TYR A 44 4.15 1.76 11.76
CA TYR A 44 3.47 3.04 11.94
C TYR A 44 2.07 2.76 12.47
N ARG A 45 1.54 3.64 13.30
CA ARG A 45 0.22 3.47 13.85
C ARG A 45 -0.53 4.80 13.90
N GLY A 46 -1.77 4.79 13.40
CA GLY A 46 -2.64 5.95 13.39
C GLY A 46 -2.36 6.91 12.25
N HIS A 47 -3.26 7.87 12.05
CA HIS A 47 -3.21 8.78 10.91
C HIS A 47 -1.95 9.66 10.88
N ALA A 48 -1.52 10.17 12.04
CA ALA A 48 -0.32 11.00 12.09
C ALA A 48 0.93 10.26 11.64
N ASP A 49 1.07 9.00 12.07
CA ASP A 49 2.20 8.17 11.68
C ASP A 49 2.13 7.79 10.20
N VAL A 50 0.94 7.50 9.68
CA VAL A 50 0.74 7.19 8.26
C VAL A 50 1.13 8.39 7.40
N ARG A 51 0.75 9.59 7.83
CA ARG A 51 1.13 10.83 7.12
C ARG A 51 2.64 10.98 7.08
N ARG A 52 3.32 10.75 8.20
CA ARG A 52 4.79 10.83 8.27
C ARG A 52 5.43 9.79 7.35
N TRP A 53 4.92 8.56 7.37
CA TRP A 53 5.43 7.50 6.49
C TRP A 53 5.34 7.89 5.02
N LEU A 54 4.14 8.28 4.57
CA LEU A 54 3.90 8.57 3.16
C LEU A 54 4.63 9.81 2.67
N PHE A 55 4.61 10.90 3.45
CA PHE A 55 5.09 12.19 2.96
C PHE A 55 6.50 12.55 3.43
N GLU A 56 7.05 11.84 4.40
CA GLU A 56 8.40 12.10 4.88
C GLU A 56 9.31 10.90 4.70
N ASP A 57 8.98 9.75 5.29
CA ASP A 57 9.90 8.60 5.30
C ASP A 57 9.97 7.90 3.94
N TRP A 58 8.84 7.51 3.40
CA TRP A 58 8.79 6.80 2.12
C TRP A 58 9.02 7.74 0.94
N ALA A 59 8.33 8.87 0.92
CA ALA A 59 8.40 9.80 -0.19
C ALA A 59 9.78 10.47 -0.33
N SER A 60 10.57 10.53 0.76
CA SER A 60 11.90 11.14 0.71
C SER A 60 12.87 10.41 -0.20
N ALA A 61 12.61 9.13 -0.50
CA ALA A 61 13.45 8.35 -1.40
C ALA A 61 13.28 8.74 -2.87
N TRP A 62 12.22 9.43 -3.22
CA TRP A 62 11.83 9.66 -4.61
C TRP A 62 11.72 11.14 -4.95
N SER A 63 12.27 11.53 -6.11
CA SER A 63 12.04 12.87 -6.67
C SER A 63 10.84 12.89 -7.60
N ALA A 64 10.48 11.71 -8.15
CA ALA A 64 9.29 11.52 -8.96
C ALA A 64 8.76 10.12 -8.72
N TYR A 65 7.45 9.97 -8.73
CA TYR A 65 6.80 8.70 -8.46
C TYR A 65 5.44 8.65 -9.16
N SER A 66 5.15 7.53 -9.81
CA SER A 66 3.82 7.27 -10.36
C SER A 66 3.49 5.80 -10.18
N ALA A 67 2.23 5.50 -9.88
CA ALA A 67 1.74 4.15 -9.69
C ALA A 67 0.54 3.90 -10.57
N GLU A 68 0.51 2.73 -11.20
CA GLU A 68 -0.60 2.30 -12.02
C GLU A 68 -1.12 0.98 -11.46
N PRO A 69 -2.35 0.95 -10.93
CA PRO A 69 -2.92 -0.29 -10.42
C PRO A 69 -3.07 -1.33 -11.54
N GLU A 70 -2.62 -2.55 -11.28
CA GLU A 70 -2.70 -3.64 -12.25
C GLU A 70 -3.69 -4.71 -11.83
N GLU A 71 -3.78 -5.00 -10.53
CA GLU A 71 -4.54 -6.15 -10.06
C GLU A 71 -4.99 -5.94 -8.62
N PHE A 72 -6.18 -6.43 -8.30
CA PHE A 72 -6.67 -6.50 -6.92
C PHE A 72 -7.04 -7.96 -6.65
N ILE A 73 -6.38 -8.56 -5.65
CA ILE A 73 -6.54 -9.98 -5.34
C ILE A 73 -7.39 -10.12 -4.08
N ASP A 74 -8.50 -10.84 -4.21
CA ASP A 74 -9.37 -11.18 -3.11
C ASP A 74 -8.77 -12.38 -2.37
N VAL A 75 -8.20 -12.13 -1.18
CA VAL A 75 -7.54 -13.17 -0.41
C VAL A 75 -8.55 -13.95 0.44
N ASP A 76 -9.33 -13.23 1.25
CA ASP A 76 -10.36 -13.82 2.11
C ASP A 76 -11.35 -12.73 2.53
N ASP A 77 -12.17 -13.01 3.54
CA ASP A 77 -13.23 -12.10 3.98
C ASP A 77 -12.72 -10.77 4.54
N GLU A 78 -11.42 -10.67 4.90
CA GLU A 78 -10.85 -9.48 5.49
C GLU A 78 -9.68 -8.91 4.71
N ARG A 79 -9.03 -9.69 3.84
CA ARG A 79 -7.76 -9.28 3.21
C ARG A 79 -7.86 -9.14 1.70
N VAL A 80 -7.28 -8.06 1.19
CA VAL A 80 -7.16 -7.77 -0.24
C VAL A 80 -5.73 -7.37 -0.54
N ILE A 81 -5.17 -7.85 -1.64
CA ILE A 81 -3.86 -7.40 -2.11
C ILE A 81 -4.07 -6.49 -3.31
N SER A 82 -3.47 -5.31 -3.30
CA SER A 82 -3.38 -4.47 -4.48
C SER A 82 -1.98 -4.60 -5.08
N VAL A 83 -1.90 -4.78 -6.39
CA VAL A 83 -0.64 -4.87 -7.12
C VAL A 83 -0.58 -3.71 -8.10
N SER A 84 0.50 -2.94 -8.05
CA SER A 84 0.68 -1.77 -8.90
C SER A 84 2.04 -1.79 -9.57
N ARG A 85 2.09 -1.28 -10.79
CA ARG A 85 3.35 -1.01 -11.48
C ARG A 85 3.77 0.40 -11.10
N VAL A 86 5.00 0.53 -10.64
CA VAL A 86 5.53 1.80 -10.15
C VAL A 86 6.71 2.24 -11.01
N LYS A 87 6.68 3.50 -11.43
CA LYS A 87 7.82 4.15 -12.06
C LYS A 87 8.29 5.25 -11.12
N ALA A 88 9.55 5.24 -10.79
CA ALA A 88 10.09 6.17 -9.81
C ALA A 88 11.49 6.62 -10.20
N THR A 89 11.86 7.81 -9.74
CA THR A 89 13.20 8.35 -9.89
C THR A 89 13.78 8.56 -8.50
N GLY A 90 14.93 7.95 -8.23
CA GLY A 90 15.58 8.08 -6.93
C GLY A 90 16.06 9.50 -6.70
N ARG A 91 15.82 10.03 -5.51
CA ARG A 91 16.17 11.43 -5.20
C ARG A 91 17.68 11.66 -5.21
N SER A 92 18.44 10.77 -4.60
CA SER A 92 19.89 10.94 -4.49
C SER A 92 20.63 10.43 -5.72
N SER A 93 20.15 9.37 -6.36
CA SER A 93 20.82 8.76 -7.52
C SER A 93 20.41 9.36 -8.85
N GLY A 94 19.21 9.94 -8.95
CA GLY A 94 18.61 10.37 -10.21
C GLY A 94 18.27 9.22 -11.14
N ALA A 95 18.43 7.97 -10.69
CA ALA A 95 18.17 6.81 -11.52
C ALA A 95 16.68 6.54 -11.63
N GLU A 96 16.24 6.27 -12.85
CA GLU A 96 14.86 5.84 -13.10
C GLU A 96 14.75 4.35 -12.84
N MET A 97 13.66 3.95 -12.21
CA MET A 97 13.38 2.54 -11.96
C MET A 97 11.91 2.24 -12.17
N GLU A 98 11.65 1.00 -12.52
CA GLU A 98 10.31 0.47 -12.64
C GLU A 98 10.24 -0.77 -11.76
N ARG A 99 9.23 -0.84 -10.93
CA ARG A 99 9.06 -2.00 -10.05
C ARG A 99 7.59 -2.27 -9.80
N GLN A 100 7.33 -3.37 -9.14
CA GLN A 100 5.99 -3.74 -8.73
C GLN A 100 5.86 -3.55 -7.23
N ASP A 101 4.83 -2.84 -6.82
CA ASP A 101 4.48 -2.75 -5.40
C ASP A 101 3.26 -3.63 -5.15
N ALA A 102 3.23 -4.28 -4.01
CA ALA A 102 2.10 -5.09 -3.59
C ALA A 102 1.79 -4.78 -2.14
N ILE A 103 0.54 -4.46 -1.87
CA ILE A 103 0.09 -4.03 -0.56
C ILE A 103 -1.02 -4.95 -0.08
N VAL A 104 -0.85 -5.52 1.11
CA VAL A 104 -1.89 -6.32 1.76
C VAL A 104 -2.69 -5.40 2.67
N TYR A 105 -3.98 -5.31 2.42
CA TYR A 105 -4.91 -4.54 3.24
C TYR A 105 -5.77 -5.48 4.05
N VAL A 106 -5.91 -5.19 5.34
CA VAL A 106 -6.90 -5.86 6.20
C VAL A 106 -8.06 -4.89 6.39
N VAL A 107 -9.26 -5.32 6.02
CA VAL A 107 -10.47 -4.50 6.06
C VAL A 107 -11.43 -5.07 7.09
N ARG A 108 -11.91 -4.22 8.00
CA ARG A 108 -12.94 -4.57 8.97
C ARG A 108 -13.93 -3.41 9.09
N ASP A 109 -15.22 -3.73 9.06
CA ASP A 109 -16.27 -2.72 9.19
C ASP A 109 -16.10 -1.56 8.22
N ARG A 110 -15.73 -1.88 6.99
CA ARG A 110 -15.53 -0.91 5.89
C ARG A 110 -14.40 0.07 6.13
N GLN A 111 -13.47 -0.27 7.00
CA GLN A 111 -12.27 0.53 7.22
C GLN A 111 -11.02 -0.33 7.11
N ILE A 112 -9.95 0.27 6.64
CA ILE A 112 -8.64 -0.37 6.60
C ILE A 112 -8.06 -0.31 8.01
N VAL A 113 -7.77 -1.47 8.59
CA VAL A 113 -7.20 -1.56 9.95
C VAL A 113 -5.72 -1.90 9.94
N ARG A 114 -5.22 -2.46 8.83
CA ARG A 114 -3.82 -2.81 8.72
C ARG A 114 -3.38 -2.76 7.26
N VAL A 115 -2.15 -2.33 7.05
CA VAL A 115 -1.50 -2.26 5.73
C VAL A 115 -0.10 -2.86 5.86
N ASP A 116 0.21 -3.83 5.00
CA ASP A 116 1.57 -4.37 4.87
C ASP A 116 2.05 -4.08 3.46
N TYR A 117 3.12 -3.31 3.34
CA TYR A 117 3.69 -2.87 2.07
C TYR A 117 4.87 -3.74 1.67
N TYR A 118 4.77 -4.38 0.50
CA TYR A 118 5.81 -5.23 -0.07
C TYR A 118 6.22 -4.70 -1.45
N ASN A 119 7.42 -5.06 -1.88
CA ASN A 119 7.92 -4.60 -3.18
C ASN A 119 7.81 -5.66 -4.29
N SER A 120 7.01 -6.71 -4.08
CA SER A 120 6.65 -7.65 -5.13
C SER A 120 5.36 -8.40 -4.80
N LYS A 121 4.66 -8.81 -5.86
CA LYS A 121 3.46 -9.65 -5.72
C LYS A 121 3.77 -10.96 -5.01
N GLN A 122 4.92 -11.58 -5.33
CA GLN A 122 5.30 -12.85 -4.73
C GLN A 122 5.44 -12.74 -3.22
N GLN A 123 6.09 -11.69 -2.73
CA GLN A 123 6.25 -11.48 -1.29
C GLN A 123 4.90 -11.33 -0.60
N ALA A 124 3.99 -10.57 -1.20
CA ALA A 124 2.67 -10.37 -0.64
C ALA A 124 1.86 -11.67 -0.59
N LEU A 125 1.92 -12.46 -1.66
CA LEU A 125 1.24 -13.75 -1.71
C LEU A 125 1.77 -14.71 -0.64
N GLU A 126 3.09 -14.79 -0.50
CA GLU A 126 3.71 -15.64 0.53
C GLU A 126 3.29 -15.20 1.93
N ALA A 127 3.21 -13.89 2.18
CA ALA A 127 2.84 -13.35 3.49
C ALA A 127 1.43 -13.73 3.91
N VAL A 128 0.52 -13.93 2.96
CA VAL A 128 -0.87 -14.33 3.26
C VAL A 128 -1.11 -15.83 3.08
N GLY A 129 -0.04 -16.61 2.83
CA GLY A 129 -0.14 -18.06 2.71
C GLY A 129 -0.61 -18.54 1.34
N LEU A 130 -0.54 -17.70 0.32
CA LEU A 130 -0.86 -18.07 -1.05
C LEU A 130 0.42 -18.27 -1.86
N SER A 131 0.34 -19.08 -2.90
CA SER A 131 1.45 -19.26 -3.82
C SER A 131 0.92 -19.22 -5.25
N GLU A 132 1.76 -18.80 -6.16
CA GLU A 132 1.38 -18.84 -7.57
C GLU A 132 1.46 -20.23 -8.14
#